data_e8c7da8e2f7feab54192155c61bfc211
#
_entry.id   e8c7da8e2f7feab54192155c61bfc211
#
_cell.length_a   1.000
_cell.length_b   1.000
_cell.length_c   1.000
_cell.angle_alpha   90.00
_cell.angle_beta   90.00
_cell.angle_gamma   90.00
#
_symmetry.space_group_name_H-M   'P 1'
#
loop_
_entity.id
_entity.type
_entity.pdbx_description
1 polymer ?
#
loop_
_entity_poly.entity_id
_entity_poly.type
_entity_poly.pdbx_seq_one_letter_code
_entity_poly.pdbx_strand_id
1 'polypeptide(L)'
;MASETGYLESLEAKAPILFLVGGALYAVFVANSVFTTYTGTSFSGANTFAQIGKAFIMVGAIGLFPALATERPYLARAAAVVAAIPAIGWAFVGVVGIVEAVGLISGHPEVAILPFALLVTKNLAFVLFGVTILITNSHPKIISVLLLVWASLLPLWMTVLSAVPIFVGDIIGLLVALGVGIVLLKADIPTTRSETPAEPTA
;
A
#
# COMPACT_ATOMS: atom_id res chain seq x y z
N MET A 1 26.40 5.73 -8.81
CA MET A 1 25.97 4.40 -8.27
C MET A 1 25.80 4.40 -6.75
N ALA A 2 26.70 4.96 -5.93
CA ALA A 2 26.55 4.97 -4.47
C ALA A 2 25.32 5.76 -3.92
N SER A 3 24.76 6.72 -4.67
CA SER A 3 23.60 7.51 -4.23
C SER A 3 22.26 6.81 -4.45
N GLU A 4 22.15 5.97 -5.47
CA GLU A 4 20.87 5.29 -5.78
C GLU A 4 20.57 4.16 -4.79
N THR A 5 21.60 3.42 -4.34
CA THR A 5 21.45 2.38 -3.32
C THR A 5 20.94 2.98 -2.00
N GLY A 6 21.47 4.14 -1.58
CA GLY A 6 21.04 4.79 -0.35
C GLY A 6 19.57 5.23 -0.33
N TYR A 7 19.01 5.66 -1.47
CA TYR A 7 17.59 6.01 -1.56
C TYR A 7 16.67 4.79 -1.43
N LEU A 8 17.03 3.67 -2.06
CA LEU A 8 16.23 2.45 -2.01
C LEU A 8 16.25 1.82 -0.61
N GLU A 9 17.40 1.78 0.05
CA GLU A 9 17.51 1.33 1.44
C GLU A 9 16.70 2.23 2.38
N SER A 10 16.74 3.55 2.18
CA SER A 10 15.92 4.50 2.94
C SER A 10 14.41 4.27 2.72
N LEU A 11 13.99 3.89 1.51
CA LEU A 11 12.59 3.60 1.20
C LEU A 11 12.15 2.30 1.86
N GLU A 12 12.99 1.27 1.84
CA GLU A 12 12.75 0.00 2.53
C GLU A 12 12.54 0.21 4.03
N ALA A 13 13.44 0.94 4.69
CA ALA A 13 13.31 1.27 6.11
C ALA A 13 12.03 2.06 6.45
N LYS A 14 11.48 2.81 5.50
CA LYS A 14 10.25 3.59 5.67
C LYS A 14 8.98 2.83 5.28
N ALA A 15 9.09 1.68 4.61
CA ALA A 15 7.94 0.92 4.15
C ALA A 15 6.90 0.63 5.26
N PRO A 16 7.28 0.21 6.48
CA PRO A 16 6.32 -0.02 7.56
C PRO A 16 5.49 1.23 7.88
N ILE A 17 6.16 2.37 8.00
CA ILE A 17 5.51 3.66 8.34
C ILE A 17 4.58 4.09 7.21
N LEU A 18 4.99 3.91 5.95
CA LEU A 18 4.17 4.26 4.79
C LEU A 18 2.88 3.43 4.72
N PHE A 19 2.93 2.14 5.03
CA PHE A 19 1.74 1.31 5.15
C PHE A 19 0.83 1.76 6.30
N LEU A 20 1.39 2.09 7.46
CA LEU A 20 0.62 2.53 8.62
C LEU A 20 -0.03 3.91 8.41
N VAL A 21 0.72 4.88 7.91
CA VAL A 21 0.20 6.21 7.60
C VAL A 21 -0.84 6.12 6.49
N GLY A 22 -0.55 5.37 5.44
CA GLY A 22 -1.50 5.14 4.35
C GLY A 22 -2.79 4.47 4.85
N GLY A 23 -2.67 3.47 5.71
CA GLY A 23 -3.80 2.81 6.36
C GLY A 23 -4.60 3.77 7.25
N ALA A 24 -3.95 4.59 8.05
CA ALA A 24 -4.61 5.58 8.90
C ALA A 24 -5.42 6.61 8.08
N LEU A 25 -4.85 7.12 6.98
CA LEU A 25 -5.56 8.01 6.06
C LEU A 25 -6.73 7.29 5.37
N TYR A 26 -6.53 6.05 4.98
CA TYR A 26 -7.59 5.23 4.37
C TYR A 26 -8.71 4.91 5.36
N ALA A 27 -8.42 4.81 6.66
CA ALA A 27 -9.41 4.57 7.70
C ALA A 27 -10.47 5.68 7.76
N VAL A 28 -10.11 6.94 7.47
CA VAL A 28 -11.06 8.07 7.40
C VAL A 28 -12.11 7.80 6.32
N PHE A 29 -11.68 7.32 5.16
CA PHE A 29 -12.59 6.96 4.07
C PHE A 29 -13.46 5.75 4.43
N VAL A 30 -12.90 4.71 5.03
CA VAL A 30 -13.64 3.52 5.46
C VAL A 30 -14.72 3.90 6.47
N ALA A 31 -14.37 4.72 7.47
CA ALA A 31 -15.34 5.21 8.44
C ALA A 31 -16.47 6.01 7.76
N ASN A 32 -16.12 6.88 6.80
CA ASN A 32 -17.11 7.61 6.02
C ASN A 32 -18.00 6.67 5.18
N SER A 33 -17.43 5.65 4.54
CA SER A 33 -18.21 4.67 3.73
C SER A 33 -19.21 3.92 4.59
N VAL A 34 -18.81 3.47 5.77
CA VAL A 34 -19.71 2.85 6.75
C VAL A 34 -20.80 3.84 7.18
N PHE A 35 -20.41 5.04 7.59
CA PHE A 35 -21.34 6.07 8.05
C PHE A 35 -22.38 6.43 6.97
N THR A 36 -21.92 6.65 5.73
CA THR A 36 -22.78 6.99 4.59
C THR A 36 -23.80 5.89 4.30
N THR A 37 -23.39 4.63 4.41
CA THR A 37 -24.28 3.48 4.17
C THR A 37 -25.48 3.46 5.13
N TYR A 38 -25.30 3.89 6.38
CA TYR A 38 -26.35 3.84 7.39
C TYR A 38 -27.11 5.16 7.56
N THR A 39 -26.51 6.30 7.21
CA THR A 39 -27.11 7.63 7.46
C THR A 39 -27.52 8.35 6.18
N GLY A 40 -27.02 7.90 5.01
CA GLY A 40 -27.21 8.60 3.74
C GLY A 40 -26.40 9.89 3.60
N THR A 41 -25.59 10.27 4.61
CA THR A 41 -24.78 11.50 4.59
C THR A 41 -23.30 11.16 4.43
N SER A 42 -22.56 11.96 3.67
CA SER A 42 -21.14 11.76 3.44
C SER A 42 -20.31 12.93 3.97
N PHE A 43 -19.12 12.63 4.45
CA PHE A 43 -18.13 13.63 4.81
C PHE A 43 -17.40 14.13 3.56
N SER A 44 -17.44 15.44 3.33
CA SER A 44 -16.70 16.07 2.23
C SER A 44 -15.19 15.89 2.42
N GLY A 45 -14.49 15.45 1.39
CA GLY A 45 -13.04 15.22 1.43
C GLY A 45 -12.60 13.81 1.85
N ALA A 46 -13.50 12.93 2.28
CA ALA A 46 -13.13 11.55 2.64
C ALA A 46 -12.42 10.82 1.48
N ASN A 47 -12.84 11.05 0.24
CA ASN A 47 -12.19 10.50 -0.94
C ASN A 47 -10.74 10.98 -1.10
N THR A 48 -10.45 12.24 -0.79
CA THR A 48 -9.09 12.79 -0.85
C THR A 48 -8.16 12.05 0.11
N PHE A 49 -8.61 11.78 1.35
CA PHE A 49 -7.85 10.96 2.30
C PHE A 49 -7.63 9.54 1.77
N ALA A 50 -8.63 8.94 1.11
CA ALA A 50 -8.47 7.62 0.50
C ALA A 50 -7.39 7.62 -0.59
N GLN A 51 -7.38 8.61 -1.46
CA GLN A 51 -6.42 8.69 -2.57
C GLN A 51 -5.00 8.85 -2.04
N ILE A 52 -4.79 9.77 -1.10
CA ILE A 52 -3.49 9.98 -0.47
C ILE A 52 -3.07 8.71 0.29
N GLY A 53 -3.96 8.10 1.06
CA GLY A 53 -3.70 6.86 1.78
C GLY A 53 -3.26 5.72 0.86
N LYS A 54 -3.97 5.53 -0.26
CA LYS A 54 -3.59 4.53 -1.29
C LYS A 54 -2.23 4.84 -1.91
N ALA A 55 -1.91 6.11 -2.18
CA ALA A 55 -0.59 6.50 -2.68
C ALA A 55 0.52 6.09 -1.70
N PHE A 56 0.37 6.39 -0.41
CA PHE A 56 1.33 5.98 0.63
C PHE A 56 1.49 4.46 0.70
N ILE A 57 0.39 3.71 0.64
CA ILE A 57 0.42 2.23 0.63
C ILE A 57 1.20 1.72 -0.58
N MET A 58 1.00 2.30 -1.76
CA MET A 58 1.71 1.88 -2.97
C MET A 58 3.20 2.23 -2.92
N VAL A 59 3.57 3.39 -2.37
CA VAL A 59 4.98 3.74 -2.12
C VAL A 59 5.59 2.80 -1.08
N GLY A 60 4.85 2.42 -0.04
CA GLY A 60 5.24 1.38 0.92
C GLY A 60 5.49 0.02 0.26
N ALA A 61 4.62 -0.37 -0.69
CA ALA A 61 4.81 -1.60 -1.46
C ALA A 61 6.09 -1.54 -2.34
N ILE A 62 6.39 -0.39 -2.95
CA ILE A 62 7.66 -0.19 -3.68
C ILE A 62 8.85 -0.32 -2.72
N GLY A 63 8.70 0.06 -1.45
CA GLY A 63 9.72 -0.13 -0.42
C GLY A 63 10.09 -1.60 -0.14
N LEU A 64 9.29 -2.57 -0.56
CA LEU A 64 9.64 -4.00 -0.49
C LEU A 64 10.62 -4.44 -1.59
N PHE A 65 10.79 -3.61 -2.61
CA PHE A 65 11.59 -3.93 -3.80
C PHE A 65 13.06 -4.28 -3.50
N PRO A 66 13.83 -3.52 -2.66
CA PRO A 66 15.27 -3.75 -2.52
C PRO A 66 15.59 -5.17 -2.05
N ALA A 67 14.94 -5.64 -0.98
CA ALA A 67 15.14 -7.00 -0.47
C ALA A 67 14.73 -8.08 -1.49
N LEU A 68 13.62 -7.88 -2.21
CA LEU A 68 13.16 -8.81 -3.24
C LEU A 68 14.09 -8.87 -4.46
N ALA A 69 14.71 -7.74 -4.82
CA ALA A 69 15.58 -7.62 -5.98
C ALA A 69 16.88 -8.40 -5.81
N THR A 70 17.30 -8.69 -4.58
CA THR A 70 18.49 -9.52 -4.31
C THR A 70 18.31 -10.98 -4.76
N GLU A 71 17.08 -11.52 -4.62
CA GLU A 71 16.78 -12.91 -4.94
C GLU A 71 16.09 -13.07 -6.31
N ARG A 72 15.20 -12.12 -6.67
CA ARG A 72 14.37 -12.18 -7.90
C ARG A 72 14.28 -10.82 -8.60
N PRO A 73 15.37 -10.32 -9.18
CA PRO A 73 15.46 -8.94 -9.68
C PRO A 73 14.43 -8.59 -10.76
N TYR A 74 14.10 -9.50 -11.66
CA TYR A 74 13.14 -9.23 -12.74
C TYR A 74 11.70 -9.11 -12.23
N LEU A 75 11.27 -10.03 -11.35
CA LEU A 75 9.94 -10.00 -10.76
C LEU A 75 9.78 -8.79 -9.85
N ALA A 76 10.79 -8.51 -9.04
CA ALA A 76 10.79 -7.34 -8.15
C ALA A 76 10.70 -6.03 -8.95
N ARG A 77 11.46 -5.89 -10.05
CA ARG A 77 11.37 -4.73 -10.94
C ARG A 77 9.98 -4.60 -11.58
N ALA A 78 9.43 -5.70 -12.10
CA ALA A 78 8.09 -5.70 -12.67
C ALA A 78 7.05 -5.23 -11.63
N ALA A 79 7.11 -5.77 -10.41
CA ALA A 79 6.22 -5.37 -9.31
C ALA A 79 6.35 -3.87 -8.97
N ALA A 80 7.59 -3.36 -8.86
CA ALA A 80 7.84 -1.96 -8.54
C ALA A 80 7.36 -1.01 -9.65
N VAL A 81 7.62 -1.33 -10.92
CA VAL A 81 7.16 -0.54 -12.07
C VAL A 81 5.63 -0.51 -12.12
N VAL A 82 4.96 -1.65 -11.97
CA VAL A 82 3.50 -1.72 -11.96
C VAL A 82 2.92 -0.95 -10.76
N ALA A 83 3.57 -1.00 -9.58
CA ALA A 83 3.15 -0.27 -8.39
C ALA A 83 3.34 1.26 -8.51
N ALA A 84 4.33 1.71 -9.28
CA ALA A 84 4.56 3.14 -9.51
C ALA A 84 3.39 3.81 -10.22
N ILE A 85 2.68 3.10 -11.11
CA ILE A 85 1.51 3.64 -11.83
C ILE A 85 0.42 4.08 -10.84
N PRO A 86 -0.13 3.20 -9.98
CA PRO A 86 -1.14 3.61 -9.02
C PRO A 86 -0.58 4.54 -7.94
N ALA A 87 0.71 4.45 -7.55
CA ALA A 87 1.30 5.38 -6.61
C ALA A 87 1.22 6.83 -7.12
N ILE A 88 1.66 7.07 -8.35
CA ILE A 88 1.62 8.38 -8.99
C ILE A 88 0.17 8.81 -9.26
N GLY A 89 -0.65 7.92 -9.79
CA GLY A 89 -2.05 8.20 -10.11
C GLY A 89 -2.86 8.61 -8.87
N TRP A 90 -2.76 7.86 -7.78
CA TRP A 90 -3.45 8.19 -6.53
C TRP A 90 -2.89 9.47 -5.89
N ALA A 91 -1.57 9.70 -5.94
CA ALA A 91 -0.98 10.95 -5.45
C ALA A 91 -1.50 12.15 -6.24
N PHE A 92 -1.56 12.05 -7.57
CA PHE A 92 -2.10 13.10 -8.43
C PHE A 92 -3.57 13.40 -8.10
N VAL A 93 -4.43 12.38 -8.05
CA VAL A 93 -5.85 12.55 -7.70
C VAL A 93 -6.02 13.13 -6.30
N GLY A 94 -5.20 12.70 -5.34
CA GLY A 94 -5.20 13.23 -3.98
C GLY A 94 -4.82 14.72 -3.93
N VAL A 95 -3.79 15.14 -4.67
CA VAL A 95 -3.40 16.55 -4.78
C VAL A 95 -4.51 17.39 -5.41
N VAL A 96 -5.11 16.91 -6.51
CA VAL A 96 -6.24 17.58 -7.15
C VAL A 96 -7.40 17.75 -6.17
N GLY A 97 -7.73 16.72 -5.38
CA GLY A 97 -8.77 16.80 -4.34
C GLY A 97 -8.46 17.81 -3.24
N ILE A 98 -7.18 17.98 -2.85
CA ILE A 98 -6.78 19.05 -1.91
C ILE A 98 -7.01 20.43 -2.54
N VAL A 99 -6.53 20.63 -3.78
CA VAL A 99 -6.63 21.92 -4.49
C VAL A 99 -8.09 22.32 -4.67
N GLU A 100 -8.98 21.37 -4.95
CA GLU A 100 -10.42 21.58 -5.02
C GLU A 100 -11.01 21.93 -3.63
N ALA A 101 -10.62 21.21 -2.57
CA ALA A 101 -11.10 21.45 -1.22
C ALA A 101 -10.74 22.82 -0.67
N VAL A 102 -9.62 23.42 -1.10
CA VAL A 102 -9.22 24.80 -0.78
C VAL A 102 -9.79 25.86 -1.75
N GLY A 103 -10.63 25.45 -2.70
CA GLY A 103 -11.33 26.35 -3.61
C GLY A 103 -10.50 26.97 -4.73
N LEU A 104 -9.31 26.43 -5.01
CA LEU A 104 -8.44 26.92 -6.09
C LEU A 104 -8.90 26.46 -7.48
N ILE A 105 -9.64 25.37 -7.56
CA ILE A 105 -10.30 24.88 -8.77
C ILE A 105 -11.75 24.51 -8.44
N SER A 106 -12.64 24.65 -9.41
CA SER A 106 -14.03 24.22 -9.29
C SER A 106 -14.28 23.05 -10.25
N GLY A 107 -14.33 21.85 -9.67
CA GLY A 107 -14.54 20.62 -10.44
C GLY A 107 -13.31 20.20 -11.26
N HIS A 108 -13.03 18.92 -11.25
CA HIS A 108 -12.06 18.32 -12.17
C HIS A 108 -12.80 17.38 -13.13
N PRO A 109 -12.36 17.25 -14.37
CA PRO A 109 -12.99 16.33 -15.31
C PRO A 109 -12.85 14.91 -14.72
N GLU A 110 -13.97 14.28 -14.42
CA GLU A 110 -13.99 12.87 -14.03
C GLU A 110 -13.59 12.03 -15.25
N VAL A 111 -12.36 11.56 -15.25
CA VAL A 111 -11.94 10.51 -16.17
C VAL A 111 -12.38 9.17 -15.56
N ALA A 112 -13.62 8.78 -15.84
CA ALA A 112 -14.28 7.62 -15.22
C ALA A 112 -13.45 6.33 -15.29
N ILE A 113 -12.62 6.16 -16.31
CA ILE A 113 -11.77 4.98 -16.48
C ILE A 113 -10.52 5.00 -15.56
N LEU A 114 -10.09 6.19 -15.13
CA LEU A 114 -8.84 6.32 -14.34
C LEU A 114 -8.90 5.59 -13.00
N PRO A 115 -9.94 5.74 -12.16
CA PRO A 115 -10.03 5.01 -10.90
C PRO A 115 -10.00 3.50 -11.09
N PHE A 116 -10.67 2.99 -12.12
CA PHE A 116 -10.68 1.56 -12.42
C PHE A 116 -9.30 1.06 -12.88
N ALA A 117 -8.63 1.80 -13.76
CA ALA A 117 -7.28 1.47 -14.22
C ALA A 117 -6.27 1.44 -13.05
N LEU A 118 -6.35 2.43 -12.14
CA LEU A 118 -5.51 2.46 -10.95
C LEU A 118 -5.81 1.31 -9.98
N LEU A 119 -7.08 0.90 -9.88
CA LEU A 119 -7.48 -0.24 -9.05
C LEU A 119 -6.94 -1.56 -9.62
N VAL A 120 -7.04 -1.77 -10.93
CA VAL A 120 -6.53 -2.97 -11.61
C VAL A 120 -5.01 -3.04 -11.48
N THR A 121 -4.29 -1.95 -11.75
CA THR A 121 -2.82 -1.91 -11.65
C THR A 121 -2.33 -2.09 -10.21
N LYS A 122 -3.03 -1.54 -9.21
CA LYS A 122 -2.76 -1.82 -7.78
C LYS A 122 -2.86 -3.32 -7.48
N ASN A 123 -3.96 -3.96 -7.90
CA ASN A 123 -4.15 -5.38 -7.64
C ASN A 123 -3.08 -6.23 -8.33
N LEU A 124 -2.72 -5.90 -9.57
CA LEU A 124 -1.62 -6.57 -10.27
C LEU A 124 -0.29 -6.40 -9.55
N ALA A 125 0.01 -5.19 -9.04
CA ALA A 125 1.20 -4.95 -8.22
C ALA A 125 1.22 -5.83 -6.97
N PHE A 126 0.10 -5.93 -6.25
CA PHE A 126 0.01 -6.76 -5.05
C PHE A 126 0.14 -8.26 -5.36
N VAL A 127 -0.39 -8.73 -6.50
CA VAL A 127 -0.14 -10.11 -6.96
C VAL A 127 1.35 -10.31 -7.21
N LEU A 128 2.01 -9.42 -7.94
CA LEU A 128 3.42 -9.54 -8.26
C LEU A 128 4.30 -9.52 -6.98
N PHE A 129 4.08 -8.57 -6.06
CA PHE A 129 4.78 -8.55 -4.78
C PHE A 129 4.47 -9.78 -3.95
N GLY A 130 3.20 -10.15 -3.81
CA GLY A 130 2.77 -11.32 -3.06
C GLY A 130 3.42 -12.60 -3.56
N VAL A 131 3.37 -12.87 -4.87
CA VAL A 131 4.01 -14.04 -5.47
C VAL A 131 5.54 -13.99 -5.28
N THR A 132 6.17 -12.83 -5.49
CA THR A 132 7.62 -12.69 -5.31
C THR A 132 8.04 -13.00 -3.88
N ILE A 133 7.34 -12.46 -2.87
CA ILE A 133 7.59 -12.76 -1.45
C ILE A 133 7.38 -14.25 -1.16
N LEU A 134 6.38 -14.88 -1.79
CA LEU A 134 6.10 -16.30 -1.58
C LEU A 134 7.27 -17.20 -1.99
N ILE A 135 7.93 -16.86 -3.09
CA ILE A 135 9.02 -17.64 -3.69
C ILE A 135 10.42 -17.19 -3.26
N THR A 136 10.52 -16.14 -2.41
CA THR A 136 11.78 -15.63 -1.82
C THR A 136 11.76 -15.80 -0.33
N ASN A 137 12.88 -15.59 0.36
CA ASN A 137 12.96 -15.60 1.82
C ASN A 137 13.22 -14.21 2.41
N SER A 138 13.11 -13.17 1.60
CA SER A 138 13.42 -11.78 1.95
C SER A 138 12.45 -11.15 2.97
N HIS A 139 11.20 -11.60 2.99
CA HIS A 139 10.16 -11.06 3.89
C HIS A 139 9.31 -12.17 4.53
N PRO A 140 8.65 -11.90 5.67
CA PRO A 140 7.69 -12.82 6.27
C PRO A 140 6.57 -13.21 5.30
N LYS A 141 6.30 -14.51 5.16
CA LYS A 141 5.29 -15.04 4.22
C LYS A 141 3.87 -14.51 4.48
N ILE A 142 3.58 -14.09 5.71
CA ILE A 142 2.30 -13.48 6.05
C ILE A 142 2.02 -12.21 5.23
N ILE A 143 3.05 -11.44 4.86
CA ILE A 143 2.91 -10.25 4.00
C ILE A 143 2.41 -10.66 2.61
N SER A 144 2.95 -11.74 2.06
CA SER A 144 2.45 -12.30 0.80
C SER A 144 0.97 -12.64 0.87
N VAL A 145 0.57 -13.38 1.90
CA VAL A 145 -0.83 -13.77 2.10
C VAL A 145 -1.73 -12.53 2.18
N LEU A 146 -1.35 -11.53 2.96
CA LEU A 146 -2.11 -10.28 3.11
C LEU A 146 -2.27 -9.55 1.76
N LEU A 147 -1.20 -9.40 0.99
CA LEU A 147 -1.24 -8.73 -0.32
C LEU A 147 -2.10 -9.52 -1.33
N LEU A 148 -1.98 -10.85 -1.37
CA LEU A 148 -2.78 -11.70 -2.25
C LEU A 148 -4.26 -11.69 -1.87
N VAL A 149 -4.60 -11.70 -0.58
CA VAL A 149 -5.97 -11.53 -0.10
C VAL A 149 -6.53 -10.19 -0.60
N TRP A 150 -5.79 -9.09 -0.43
CA TRP A 150 -6.27 -7.79 -0.92
C TRP A 150 -6.44 -7.76 -2.45
N ALA A 151 -5.50 -8.33 -3.18
CA ALA A 151 -5.58 -8.40 -4.65
C ALA A 151 -6.77 -9.22 -5.13
N SER A 152 -7.17 -10.27 -4.40
CA SER A 152 -8.30 -11.14 -4.76
C SER A 152 -9.66 -10.49 -4.51
N LEU A 153 -9.76 -9.43 -3.71
CA LEU A 153 -11.04 -8.79 -3.40
C LEU A 153 -11.73 -8.24 -4.65
N LEU A 154 -10.98 -7.61 -5.57
CA LEU A 154 -11.58 -7.04 -6.77
C LEU A 154 -12.29 -8.09 -7.65
N PRO A 155 -11.62 -9.17 -8.11
CA PRO A 155 -12.28 -10.19 -8.91
C PRO A 155 -13.40 -10.91 -8.13
N LEU A 156 -13.24 -11.15 -6.83
CA LEU A 156 -14.29 -11.73 -6.01
C LEU A 156 -15.52 -10.82 -5.92
N TRP A 157 -15.30 -9.49 -5.79
CA TRP A 157 -16.41 -8.52 -5.77
C TRP A 157 -17.19 -8.50 -7.08
N MET A 158 -16.49 -8.58 -8.20
CA MET A 158 -17.10 -8.56 -9.52
C MET A 158 -17.88 -9.85 -9.85
N THR A 159 -17.60 -10.95 -9.14
CA THR A 159 -18.18 -12.28 -9.48
C THR A 159 -19.11 -12.83 -8.41
N VAL A 160 -18.66 -12.86 -7.16
CA VAL A 160 -19.35 -13.60 -6.08
C VAL A 160 -19.90 -12.66 -5.01
N LEU A 161 -19.20 -11.58 -4.70
CA LEU A 161 -19.52 -10.70 -3.58
C LEU A 161 -20.35 -9.47 -3.96
N SER A 162 -20.96 -9.45 -5.15
CA SER A 162 -21.73 -8.29 -5.65
C SER A 162 -22.89 -7.88 -4.74
N ALA A 163 -23.42 -8.82 -3.95
CA ALA A 163 -24.48 -8.55 -2.97
C ALA A 163 -23.96 -8.02 -1.62
N VAL A 164 -22.64 -8.06 -1.37
CA VAL A 164 -22.04 -7.59 -0.13
C VAL A 164 -21.75 -6.08 -0.25
N PRO A 165 -22.06 -5.24 0.75
CA PRO A 165 -21.76 -3.82 0.70
C PRO A 165 -20.26 -3.54 0.46
N ILE A 166 -19.95 -2.59 -0.43
CA ILE A 166 -18.58 -2.32 -0.90
C ILE A 166 -17.64 -1.93 0.26
N PHE A 167 -18.15 -1.30 1.32
CA PHE A 167 -17.35 -0.92 2.48
C PHE A 167 -16.71 -2.12 3.20
N VAL A 168 -17.25 -3.33 3.05
CA VAL A 168 -16.64 -4.54 3.62
C VAL A 168 -15.29 -4.83 2.96
N GLY A 169 -15.19 -4.64 1.64
CA GLY A 169 -13.92 -4.73 0.92
C GLY A 169 -12.93 -3.64 1.35
N ASP A 170 -13.42 -2.44 1.62
CA ASP A 170 -12.60 -1.35 2.13
C ASP A 170 -12.07 -1.62 3.54
N ILE A 171 -12.88 -2.21 4.42
CA ILE A 171 -12.44 -2.66 5.76
C ILE A 171 -11.35 -3.71 5.65
N ILE A 172 -11.52 -4.72 4.79
CA ILE A 172 -10.50 -5.75 4.60
C ILE A 172 -9.21 -5.12 4.06
N GLY A 173 -9.31 -4.22 3.07
CA GLY A 173 -8.15 -3.50 2.54
C GLY A 173 -7.41 -2.68 3.61
N LEU A 174 -8.15 -2.00 4.49
CA LEU A 174 -7.60 -1.28 5.63
C LEU A 174 -6.85 -2.23 6.58
N LEU A 175 -7.48 -3.34 6.96
CA LEU A 175 -6.86 -4.32 7.87
C LEU A 175 -5.59 -4.93 7.26
N VAL A 176 -5.59 -5.16 5.95
CA VAL A 176 -4.40 -5.65 5.24
C VAL A 176 -3.29 -4.60 5.27
N ALA A 177 -3.59 -3.32 4.96
CA ALA A 177 -2.57 -2.27 4.96
C ALA A 177 -1.92 -2.13 6.35
N LEU A 178 -2.73 -2.04 7.41
CA LEU A 178 -2.24 -1.97 8.78
C LEU A 178 -1.48 -3.24 9.18
N GLY A 179 -1.99 -4.42 8.81
CA GLY A 179 -1.37 -5.71 9.08
C GLY A 179 0.02 -5.82 8.44
N VAL A 180 0.17 -5.43 7.18
CA VAL A 180 1.48 -5.40 6.50
C VAL A 180 2.44 -4.45 7.22
N GLY A 181 1.99 -3.22 7.54
CA GLY A 181 2.82 -2.24 8.25
C GLY A 181 3.29 -2.75 9.61
N ILE A 182 2.41 -3.37 10.40
CA ILE A 182 2.74 -3.94 11.71
C ILE A 182 3.73 -5.12 11.59
N VAL A 183 3.52 -6.01 10.61
CA VAL A 183 4.40 -7.17 10.41
C VAL A 183 5.80 -6.70 10.01
N LEU A 184 5.90 -5.74 9.08
CA LEU A 184 7.17 -5.15 8.68
C LEU A 184 7.87 -4.45 9.85
N LEU A 185 7.14 -3.67 10.66
CA LEU A 185 7.71 -2.97 11.81
C LEU A 185 8.28 -3.94 12.85
N LYS A 186 7.63 -5.10 13.04
CA LYS A 186 8.12 -6.12 13.96
C LYS A 186 9.32 -6.91 13.41
N ALA A 187 9.38 -7.07 12.08
CA ALA A 187 10.49 -7.76 11.42
C ALA A 187 11.77 -6.92 11.45
N ASP A 188 11.64 -5.59 11.36
CA ASP A 188 12.76 -4.64 11.38
C ASP A 188 13.27 -4.27 12.78
N ILE A 189 12.74 -4.84 13.85
CA ILE A 189 13.38 -4.70 15.17
C ILE A 189 14.62 -5.63 15.15
N PRO A 190 15.83 -5.10 14.86
CA PRO A 190 17.02 -5.87 15.07
C PRO A 190 17.02 -6.19 16.57
N THR A 191 16.99 -7.45 16.92
CA THR A 191 17.45 -7.84 18.24
C THR A 191 18.91 -7.41 18.30
N THR A 192 19.17 -6.20 18.78
CA THR A 192 20.48 -5.75 19.23
C THR A 192 20.87 -6.61 20.42
N ARG A 193 21.07 -7.89 20.15
CA ARG A 193 21.93 -8.70 20.99
C ARG A 193 23.33 -8.21 20.63
N SER A 194 23.81 -7.26 21.43
CA SER A 194 25.22 -6.94 21.53
C SER A 194 26.00 -8.25 21.60
N GLU A 195 26.60 -8.65 20.48
CA GLU A 195 27.77 -9.50 20.53
C GLU A 195 28.85 -8.63 21.20
N THR A 196 28.91 -8.73 22.52
CA THR A 196 30.08 -8.27 23.26
C THR A 196 31.26 -9.01 22.63
N PRO A 197 32.24 -8.30 22.05
CA PRO A 197 33.43 -8.96 21.53
C PRO A 197 34.06 -9.73 22.70
N ALA A 198 34.27 -11.02 22.52
CA ALA A 198 35.04 -11.81 23.46
C ALA A 198 36.40 -11.16 23.66
N GLU A 199 36.68 -10.70 24.86
CA GLU A 199 37.97 -10.20 25.26
C GLU A 199 39.04 -11.24 24.96
N PRO A 200 40.12 -10.92 24.25
CA PRO A 200 41.19 -11.91 24.05
C PRO A 200 41.86 -12.16 25.39
N THR A 201 41.67 -13.35 25.92
CA THR A 201 42.42 -13.85 27.05
C THR A 201 43.90 -13.92 26.69
N ALA A 202 44.71 -13.12 27.35
CA ALA A 202 46.18 -13.11 27.29
C ALA A 202 46.76 -14.35 28.00
#